data_e3addd3c33613ca1e3a42aab0a2f32dc
#
_entry.id   e3addd3c33613ca1e3a42aab0a2f32dc
#
_cell.length_a   1.000
_cell.length_b   1.000
_cell.length_c   1.000
_cell.angle_alpha   90.00
_cell.angle_beta   90.00
_cell.angle_gamma   90.00
#
_symmetry.space_group_name_H-M   'P 1'
#
loop_
_entity.id
_entity.type
_entity.pdbx_description
1 polymer ?
#
loop_
_entity_poly.entity_id
_entity_poly.type
_entity_poly.pdbx_seq_one_letter_code
_entity_poly.pdbx_strand_id
1 'polypeptide(L)'
;TFVYLPRLTEEEYDAMMEADLRDAIRDLPEVAEARGRMTKGAARMILLKYYMIKGYFDKAETLARELLEMEGRVYSLQPDYNYIFSKEGIGNNEVILQLACNNTASWYSNYMTAEVLPADYPWAEKATGWGGYVMPWDFYGTFEEGDLRLKNVVTAYTNKNGEKIDRSNSSQLAKGALPLKYGMDPDMKDGQSGIDVVIYRYADVLLTLAECINRNEGSPTTEAIGLVNRVRKRAGLSELDDAQTASGEAFNEAILLERGHEFYLEGLRRQDLIRFGKYVE
;
A
#
# COMPACT_ATOMS: atom_id res chain seq x y z
N THR A 1 13.48 2.44 -43.34
CA THR A 1 13.40 1.02 -42.97
C THR A 1 13.33 0.94 -41.44
N PHE A 2 12.22 0.49 -40.89
CA PHE A 2 12.12 0.26 -39.44
C PHE A 2 12.88 -1.03 -39.13
N VAL A 3 13.90 -0.95 -38.30
CA VAL A 3 14.60 -2.12 -37.77
C VAL A 3 13.90 -2.51 -36.48
N TYR A 4 13.21 -3.63 -36.49
CA TYR A 4 12.66 -4.23 -35.27
C TYR A 4 13.81 -4.96 -34.56
N LEU A 5 14.18 -4.47 -33.37
CA LEU A 5 15.11 -5.21 -32.53
C LEU A 5 14.44 -6.51 -32.03
N PRO A 6 15.20 -7.62 -31.94
CA PRO A 6 14.70 -8.84 -31.35
C PRO A 6 14.32 -8.59 -29.88
N ARG A 7 13.33 -9.33 -29.39
CA ARG A 7 12.99 -9.32 -27.98
C ARG A 7 14.13 -9.98 -27.20
N LEU A 8 14.51 -9.37 -26.09
CA LEU A 8 15.47 -9.96 -25.14
C LEU A 8 14.95 -11.30 -24.59
N THR A 9 15.83 -12.23 -24.30
CA THR A 9 15.51 -13.40 -23.49
C THR A 9 15.16 -12.96 -22.07
N GLU A 10 14.57 -13.85 -21.28
CA GLU A 10 14.23 -13.54 -19.90
C GLU A 10 15.48 -13.23 -19.08
N GLU A 11 16.56 -14.00 -19.27
CA GLU A 11 17.83 -13.82 -18.59
C GLU A 11 18.51 -12.50 -18.96
N GLU A 12 18.49 -12.12 -20.23
CA GLU A 12 19.03 -10.84 -20.69
C GLU A 12 18.24 -9.66 -20.10
N TYR A 13 16.90 -9.80 -20.04
CA TYR A 13 16.03 -8.78 -19.45
C TYR A 13 16.26 -8.66 -17.94
N ASP A 14 16.37 -9.78 -17.22
CA ASP A 14 16.63 -9.81 -15.78
C ASP A 14 17.98 -9.14 -15.47
N ALA A 15 19.03 -9.46 -16.24
CA ALA A 15 20.34 -8.87 -16.07
C ALA A 15 20.35 -7.35 -16.35
N MET A 16 19.62 -6.91 -17.38
CA MET A 16 19.48 -5.49 -17.71
C MET A 16 18.74 -4.73 -16.60
N MET A 17 17.60 -5.26 -16.14
CA MET A 17 16.81 -4.65 -15.06
C MET A 17 17.61 -4.53 -13.76
N GLU A 18 18.35 -5.57 -13.40
CA GLU A 18 19.20 -5.55 -12.21
C GLU A 18 20.32 -4.52 -12.35
N ALA A 19 21.01 -4.46 -13.49
CA ALA A 19 22.10 -3.52 -13.73
C ALA A 19 21.61 -2.05 -13.68
N ASP A 20 20.55 -1.72 -14.41
CA ASP A 20 19.99 -0.37 -14.47
C ASP A 20 19.53 0.11 -13.09
N LEU A 21 18.86 -0.75 -12.30
CA LEU A 21 18.40 -0.38 -10.97
C LEU A 21 19.55 -0.28 -9.97
N ARG A 22 20.61 -1.09 -10.08
CA ARG A 22 21.81 -0.93 -9.24
C ARG A 22 22.57 0.36 -9.55
N ASP A 23 22.65 0.73 -10.83
CA ASP A 23 23.20 2.04 -11.22
C ASP A 23 22.34 3.18 -10.66
N ALA A 24 21.03 3.09 -10.74
CA ALA A 24 20.12 4.06 -10.13
C ALA A 24 20.30 4.16 -8.61
N ILE A 25 20.46 3.02 -7.91
CA ILE A 25 20.73 2.99 -6.46
C ILE A 25 22.06 3.68 -6.13
N ARG A 26 23.08 3.53 -6.97
CA ARG A 26 24.38 4.20 -6.78
C ARG A 26 24.28 5.72 -6.97
N ASP A 27 23.61 6.16 -8.03
CA ASP A 27 23.72 7.52 -8.55
C ASP A 27 22.62 8.48 -8.08
N LEU A 28 21.43 7.97 -7.72
CA LEU A 28 20.32 8.79 -7.23
C LEU A 28 20.59 9.37 -5.83
N PRO A 29 19.98 10.51 -5.46
CA PRO A 29 20.07 11.03 -4.10
C PRO A 29 19.28 10.16 -3.11
N GLU A 30 19.62 10.21 -1.82
CA GLU A 30 18.83 9.57 -0.75
C GLU A 30 17.51 10.29 -0.50
N VAL A 31 17.53 11.61 -0.55
CA VAL A 31 16.37 12.48 -0.38
C VAL A 31 16.13 13.25 -1.67
N ALA A 32 14.90 13.23 -2.15
CA ALA A 32 14.54 13.92 -3.38
C ALA A 32 14.48 15.44 -3.18
N GLU A 33 14.89 16.21 -4.19
CA GLU A 33 14.76 17.67 -4.22
C GLU A 33 13.29 18.15 -4.30
N ALA A 34 12.42 17.31 -4.86
CA ALA A 34 11.00 17.57 -4.98
C ALA A 34 10.19 16.27 -4.85
N ARG A 35 8.93 16.37 -4.41
CA ARG A 35 7.99 15.26 -4.28
C ARG A 35 7.84 14.49 -5.60
N GLY A 36 7.73 13.17 -5.52
CA GLY A 36 7.54 12.29 -6.68
C GLY A 36 8.80 12.05 -7.53
N ARG A 37 9.95 12.62 -7.14
CA ARG A 37 11.23 12.31 -7.79
C ARG A 37 11.81 11.00 -7.27
N MET A 38 12.51 10.31 -8.17
CA MET A 38 13.19 9.06 -7.85
C MET A 38 14.33 9.28 -6.85
N THR A 39 14.47 8.34 -5.91
CA THR A 39 15.52 8.31 -4.89
C THR A 39 16.18 6.95 -4.86
N LYS A 40 17.29 6.82 -4.13
CA LYS A 40 17.93 5.52 -3.84
C LYS A 40 16.92 4.53 -3.21
N GLY A 41 16.06 5.02 -2.31
CA GLY A 41 15.03 4.19 -1.69
C GLY A 41 13.97 3.73 -2.69
N ALA A 42 13.53 4.60 -3.58
CA ALA A 42 12.58 4.24 -4.64
C ALA A 42 13.16 3.20 -5.61
N ALA A 43 14.42 3.37 -6.04
CA ALA A 43 15.10 2.39 -6.89
C ALA A 43 15.28 1.03 -6.20
N ARG A 44 15.64 1.04 -4.87
CA ARG A 44 15.69 -0.20 -4.07
C ARG A 44 14.32 -0.88 -3.99
N MET A 45 13.24 -0.12 -3.77
CA MET A 45 11.89 -0.70 -3.73
C MET A 45 11.48 -1.34 -5.05
N ILE A 46 11.80 -0.73 -6.19
CA ILE A 46 11.50 -1.29 -7.51
C ILE A 46 12.25 -2.62 -7.69
N LEU A 47 13.56 -2.65 -7.39
CA LEU A 47 14.36 -3.87 -7.50
C LEU A 47 13.92 -4.94 -6.50
N LEU A 48 13.57 -4.55 -5.26
CA LEU A 48 13.01 -5.42 -4.24
C LEU A 48 11.72 -6.10 -4.74
N LYS A 49 10.77 -5.32 -5.29
CA LYS A 49 9.53 -5.86 -5.85
C LYS A 49 9.78 -6.79 -7.02
N TYR A 50 10.75 -6.46 -7.87
CA TYR A 50 11.17 -7.33 -8.95
C TYR A 50 11.67 -8.70 -8.43
N TYR A 51 12.55 -8.71 -7.45
CA TYR A 51 13.04 -9.96 -6.83
C TYR A 51 11.90 -10.75 -6.15
N MET A 52 10.96 -10.07 -5.50
CA MET A 52 9.79 -10.72 -4.91
C MET A 52 8.91 -11.43 -5.96
N ILE A 53 8.72 -10.82 -7.14
CA ILE A 53 7.96 -11.41 -8.25
C ILE A 53 8.70 -12.63 -8.82
N LYS A 54 10.05 -12.57 -8.92
CA LYS A 54 10.89 -13.66 -9.42
C LYS A 54 11.13 -14.77 -8.39
N GLY A 55 10.75 -14.56 -7.12
CA GLY A 55 11.01 -15.53 -6.04
C GLY A 55 12.48 -15.55 -5.55
N TYR A 56 13.25 -14.48 -5.81
CA TYR A 56 14.64 -14.35 -5.35
C TYR A 56 14.67 -13.75 -3.93
N PHE A 57 14.18 -14.52 -2.95
CA PHE A 57 13.95 -14.01 -1.59
C PHE A 57 15.23 -13.63 -0.85
N ASP A 58 16.35 -14.29 -1.13
CA ASP A 58 17.69 -13.94 -0.61
C ASP A 58 18.14 -12.54 -1.06
N LYS A 59 18.03 -12.25 -2.36
CA LYS A 59 18.33 -10.94 -2.92
C LYS A 59 17.34 -9.87 -2.43
N ALA A 60 16.08 -10.23 -2.31
CA ALA A 60 15.03 -9.34 -1.80
C ALA A 60 15.28 -8.98 -0.33
N GLU A 61 15.66 -9.94 0.51
CA GLU A 61 16.02 -9.70 1.91
C GLU A 61 17.18 -8.71 2.02
N THR A 62 18.23 -8.88 1.21
CA THR A 62 19.38 -7.96 1.21
C THR A 62 18.94 -6.52 0.97
N LEU A 63 18.11 -6.27 -0.07
CA LEU A 63 17.61 -4.93 -0.36
C LEU A 63 16.66 -4.37 0.71
N ALA A 64 15.83 -5.25 1.28
CA ALA A 64 14.94 -4.84 2.38
C ALA A 64 15.73 -4.43 3.62
N ARG A 65 16.84 -5.12 3.94
CA ARG A 65 17.76 -4.74 5.01
C ARG A 65 18.47 -3.41 4.73
N GLU A 66 18.92 -3.16 3.50
CA GLU A 66 19.47 -1.86 3.11
C GLU A 66 18.45 -0.72 3.30
N LEU A 67 17.16 -0.97 3.03
CA LEU A 67 16.09 0.00 3.30
C LEU A 67 15.82 0.15 4.81
N LEU A 68 15.92 -0.94 5.58
CA LEU A 68 15.79 -0.89 7.03
C LEU A 68 16.90 -0.04 7.67
N GLU A 69 18.14 -0.07 7.15
CA GLU A 69 19.25 0.78 7.60
C GLU A 69 19.01 2.29 7.39
N MET A 70 18.03 2.64 6.54
CA MET A 70 17.62 4.04 6.34
C MET A 70 16.60 4.52 7.39
N GLU A 71 16.15 3.63 8.29
CA GLU A 71 15.18 3.96 9.34
C GLU A 71 15.72 5.04 10.29
N GLY A 72 14.85 5.95 10.71
CA GLY A 72 15.19 7.05 11.62
C GLY A 72 16.00 8.17 10.98
N ARG A 73 16.60 7.93 9.81
CA ARG A 73 17.38 8.91 9.06
C ARG A 73 16.65 9.47 7.83
N VAL A 74 16.04 8.59 7.05
CA VAL A 74 15.29 8.95 5.82
C VAL A 74 13.84 8.52 5.93
N TYR A 75 13.61 7.28 6.36
CA TYR A 75 12.28 6.69 6.45
C TYR A 75 11.93 6.33 7.90
N SER A 76 10.63 6.24 8.18
CA SER A 76 10.12 5.74 9.46
C SER A 76 8.66 5.34 9.33
N LEU A 77 8.23 4.38 10.14
CA LEU A 77 6.81 4.04 10.26
C LEU A 77 6.08 5.20 10.95
N GLN A 78 5.06 5.77 10.30
CA GLN A 78 4.24 6.83 10.88
C GLN A 78 3.38 6.29 12.03
N PRO A 79 3.29 7.00 13.15
CA PRO A 79 2.47 6.58 14.28
C PRO A 79 0.97 6.54 13.96
N ASP A 80 0.48 7.46 13.15
CA ASP A 80 -0.92 7.50 12.70
C ASP A 80 -1.01 7.07 11.24
N TYR A 81 -1.69 5.94 11.02
CA TYR A 81 -1.94 5.40 9.70
C TYR A 81 -2.70 6.37 8.78
N ASN A 82 -3.70 7.06 9.32
CA ASN A 82 -4.56 7.93 8.51
C ASN A 82 -3.83 9.22 8.10
N TYR A 83 -2.84 9.64 8.89
CA TYR A 83 -2.00 10.79 8.56
C TYR A 83 -1.24 10.62 7.25
N ILE A 84 -0.80 9.37 6.92
CA ILE A 84 -0.06 9.07 5.69
C ILE A 84 -0.83 9.51 4.44
N PHE A 85 -2.15 9.35 4.47
CA PHE A 85 -3.07 9.56 3.34
C PHE A 85 -3.89 10.86 3.47
N SER A 86 -3.45 11.78 4.31
CA SER A 86 -4.10 13.07 4.53
C SER A 86 -3.36 14.21 3.82
N LYS A 87 -4.01 15.36 3.72
CA LYS A 87 -3.40 16.59 3.19
C LYS A 87 -2.19 17.04 4.01
N GLU A 88 -2.30 16.93 5.33
CA GLU A 88 -1.27 17.31 6.30
C GLU A 88 -0.08 16.34 6.28
N GLY A 89 -0.32 15.09 5.88
CA GLY A 89 0.68 14.05 5.78
C GLY A 89 1.51 14.06 4.51
N ILE A 90 1.25 14.96 3.57
CA ILE A 90 2.02 15.04 2.32
C ILE A 90 3.51 15.23 2.62
N GLY A 91 4.35 14.33 2.08
CA GLY A 91 5.81 14.38 2.28
C GLY A 91 6.28 13.80 3.62
N ASN A 92 5.44 13.01 4.31
CA ASN A 92 5.84 12.30 5.52
C ASN A 92 6.94 11.25 5.25
N ASN A 93 7.68 10.90 6.31
CA ASN A 93 8.84 10.00 6.23
C ASN A 93 8.50 8.52 6.00
N GLU A 94 7.22 8.12 5.99
CA GLU A 94 6.88 6.74 5.62
C GLU A 94 6.87 6.55 4.11
N VAL A 95 6.57 7.60 3.33
CA VAL A 95 6.45 7.52 1.88
C VAL A 95 7.83 7.45 1.22
N ILE A 96 8.07 6.38 0.45
CA ILE A 96 9.31 6.15 -0.30
C ILE A 96 9.17 6.66 -1.74
N LEU A 97 7.99 6.41 -2.36
CA LEU A 97 7.65 6.89 -3.69
C LEU A 97 6.18 7.24 -3.77
N GLN A 98 5.88 8.36 -4.39
CA GLN A 98 4.52 8.85 -4.59
C GLN A 98 4.36 9.53 -5.95
N LEU A 99 3.14 9.55 -6.45
CA LEU A 99 2.75 10.48 -7.51
C LEU A 99 2.36 11.80 -6.84
N ALA A 100 3.11 12.85 -7.13
CA ALA A 100 2.81 14.18 -6.62
C ALA A 100 1.55 14.73 -7.28
N CYS A 101 0.51 14.96 -6.49
CA CYS A 101 -0.79 15.42 -6.95
C CYS A 101 -1.05 16.89 -6.61
N ASN A 102 -1.96 17.50 -7.36
CA ASN A 102 -2.52 18.81 -7.07
C ASN A 102 -4.00 18.87 -7.48
N ASN A 103 -4.74 19.84 -6.98
CA ASN A 103 -6.16 20.04 -7.25
C ASN A 103 -6.44 21.11 -8.31
N THR A 104 -5.44 21.54 -9.08
CA THR A 104 -5.55 22.64 -10.04
C THR A 104 -5.60 22.18 -11.49
N ALA A 105 -5.20 20.93 -11.79
CA ALA A 105 -5.20 20.38 -13.12
C ALA A 105 -5.55 18.88 -13.09
N SER A 106 -6.52 18.48 -13.89
CA SER A 106 -7.07 17.11 -13.90
C SER A 106 -6.04 16.00 -14.15
N TRP A 107 -4.97 16.29 -14.88
CA TRP A 107 -3.91 15.32 -15.21
C TRP A 107 -2.99 14.98 -14.00
N TYR A 108 -3.03 15.75 -12.95
CA TYR A 108 -2.15 15.63 -11.77
C TYR A 108 -2.94 15.51 -10.47
N SER A 109 -4.18 15.07 -10.54
CA SER A 109 -5.05 14.98 -9.38
C SER A 109 -5.25 13.54 -8.92
N ASN A 110 -5.43 13.37 -7.61
CA ASN A 110 -5.87 12.11 -7.03
C ASN A 110 -7.40 12.06 -7.01
N TYR A 111 -7.98 11.09 -7.70
CA TYR A 111 -9.43 10.86 -7.78
C TYR A 111 -9.93 9.75 -6.86
N MET A 112 -9.06 9.08 -6.10
CA MET A 112 -9.42 7.89 -5.31
C MET A 112 -10.63 8.13 -4.41
N THR A 113 -10.73 9.30 -3.79
CA THR A 113 -11.88 9.66 -2.93
C THR A 113 -13.17 9.77 -3.75
N ALA A 114 -13.13 10.40 -4.93
CA ALA A 114 -14.28 10.49 -5.83
C ALA A 114 -14.72 9.12 -6.37
N GLU A 115 -13.76 8.25 -6.69
CA GLU A 115 -14.02 6.90 -7.18
C GLU A 115 -14.64 5.97 -6.14
N VAL A 116 -14.39 6.23 -4.86
CA VAL A 116 -14.95 5.43 -3.74
C VAL A 116 -16.36 5.90 -3.37
N LEU A 117 -16.59 7.20 -3.25
CA LEU A 117 -17.82 7.73 -2.69
C LEU A 117 -19.00 7.65 -3.66
N PRO A 118 -20.22 7.35 -3.16
CA PRO A 118 -21.43 7.41 -3.96
C PRO A 118 -21.85 8.87 -4.25
N ALA A 119 -22.63 9.06 -5.32
CA ALA A 119 -23.05 10.39 -5.80
C ALA A 119 -23.90 11.19 -4.82
N ASP A 120 -24.56 10.52 -3.89
CA ASP A 120 -25.43 11.12 -2.87
C ASP A 120 -24.73 11.31 -1.51
N TYR A 121 -23.46 10.91 -1.39
CA TYR A 121 -22.67 11.13 -0.18
C TYR A 121 -22.63 12.61 0.18
N PRO A 122 -22.78 13.00 1.44
CA PRO A 122 -22.83 14.41 1.87
C PRO A 122 -21.44 15.03 1.84
N TRP A 123 -20.83 14.93 0.73
CA TRP A 123 -19.52 15.47 0.48
C TRP A 123 -19.70 16.90 0.00
N ALA A 124 -19.33 17.83 0.83
CA ALA A 124 -19.40 19.24 0.56
C ALA A 124 -19.36 19.54 -0.93
N GLU A 125 -20.13 20.44 -1.42
CA GLU A 125 -20.29 21.03 -2.76
C GLU A 125 -19.14 20.86 -3.81
N LYS A 126 -18.15 20.00 -3.52
CA LYS A 126 -16.84 19.92 -4.17
C LYS A 126 -16.72 18.81 -5.21
N ALA A 127 -17.52 17.76 -5.11
CA ALA A 127 -17.51 16.71 -6.12
C ALA A 127 -18.71 15.76 -6.02
N THR A 128 -19.08 15.17 -7.15
CA THR A 128 -19.99 14.03 -7.20
C THR A 128 -19.15 12.77 -7.14
N GLY A 129 -19.43 11.87 -6.19
CA GLY A 129 -18.78 10.57 -6.11
C GLY A 129 -19.21 9.67 -7.29
N TRP A 130 -18.32 8.77 -7.70
CA TRP A 130 -18.54 7.88 -8.85
C TRP A 130 -18.95 6.46 -8.46
N GLY A 131 -18.76 6.08 -7.19
CA GLY A 131 -19.21 4.80 -6.64
C GLY A 131 -18.55 3.56 -7.25
N GLY A 132 -17.28 3.67 -7.66
CA GLY A 132 -16.57 2.63 -8.40
C GLY A 132 -15.98 1.52 -7.55
N TYR A 133 -15.49 1.82 -6.34
CA TYR A 133 -14.77 0.86 -5.51
C TYR A 133 -15.50 0.57 -4.20
N VAL A 134 -15.42 -0.70 -3.77
CA VAL A 134 -15.86 -1.15 -2.46
C VAL A 134 -14.85 -2.13 -1.89
N MET A 135 -14.78 -2.20 -0.57
CA MET A 135 -14.12 -3.27 0.17
C MET A 135 -15.16 -4.38 0.40
N PRO A 136 -15.01 -5.58 -0.20
CA PRO A 136 -15.97 -6.67 0.00
C PRO A 136 -16.20 -6.98 1.47
N TRP A 137 -17.45 -7.29 1.86
CA TRP A 137 -17.79 -7.53 3.27
C TRP A 137 -17.03 -8.69 3.89
N ASP A 138 -16.74 -9.75 3.10
CA ASP A 138 -15.96 -10.89 3.59
C ASP A 138 -14.53 -10.45 3.95
N PHE A 139 -13.93 -9.58 3.15
CA PHE A 139 -12.62 -9.01 3.48
C PHE A 139 -12.70 -8.01 4.65
N TYR A 140 -13.72 -7.15 4.67
CA TYR A 140 -13.96 -6.26 5.82
C TYR A 140 -14.09 -7.04 7.14
N GLY A 141 -14.78 -8.19 7.09
CA GLY A 141 -14.97 -9.07 8.24
C GLY A 141 -13.69 -9.76 8.75
N THR A 142 -12.57 -9.66 8.02
CA THR A 142 -11.28 -10.22 8.49
C THR A 142 -10.49 -9.25 9.38
N PHE A 143 -10.91 -7.97 9.45
CA PHE A 143 -10.27 -6.99 10.36
C PHE A 143 -10.66 -7.27 11.80
N GLU A 144 -9.70 -7.12 12.70
CA GLU A 144 -9.91 -7.26 14.14
C GLU A 144 -10.66 -6.06 14.72
N GLU A 145 -11.39 -6.28 15.80
CA GLU A 145 -12.08 -5.21 16.53
C GLU A 145 -11.04 -4.19 17.05
N GLY A 146 -11.31 -2.92 16.83
CA GLY A 146 -10.42 -1.84 17.25
C GLY A 146 -9.32 -1.50 16.25
N ASP A 147 -9.26 -2.14 15.09
CA ASP A 147 -8.28 -1.82 14.05
C ASP A 147 -8.42 -0.36 13.57
N LEU A 148 -7.42 0.46 13.87
CA LEU A 148 -7.43 1.90 13.58
C LEU A 148 -7.44 2.22 12.08
N ARG A 149 -7.10 1.25 11.23
CA ARG A 149 -7.14 1.39 9.76
C ARG A 149 -8.57 1.46 9.23
N LEU A 150 -9.54 0.98 10.00
CA LEU A 150 -10.96 1.07 9.66
C LEU A 150 -11.59 2.44 9.93
N LYS A 151 -10.87 3.37 10.57
CA LYS A 151 -11.39 4.71 10.91
C LYS A 151 -11.97 5.44 9.69
N ASN A 152 -11.38 5.26 8.53
CA ASN A 152 -11.81 5.88 7.28
C ASN A 152 -12.55 4.90 6.35
N VAL A 153 -13.02 3.75 6.86
CA VAL A 153 -13.88 2.84 6.11
C VAL A 153 -15.33 3.10 6.49
N VAL A 154 -16.15 3.51 5.50
CA VAL A 154 -17.53 3.90 5.73
C VAL A 154 -18.44 2.71 5.50
N THR A 155 -19.20 2.33 6.54
CA THR A 155 -20.18 1.23 6.50
C THR A 155 -21.62 1.72 6.46
N ALA A 156 -21.85 2.99 6.82
CA ALA A 156 -23.12 3.69 6.74
C ALA A 156 -22.87 5.21 6.72
N TYR A 157 -23.78 5.98 6.14
CA TYR A 157 -23.70 7.45 6.13
C TYR A 157 -25.11 8.07 6.10
N THR A 158 -25.19 9.38 6.32
CA THR A 158 -26.39 10.14 6.05
C THR A 158 -26.19 10.86 4.72
N ASN A 159 -27.09 10.67 3.75
CA ASN A 159 -26.95 11.27 2.43
C ASN A 159 -27.31 12.77 2.40
N LYS A 160 -27.18 13.40 1.22
CA LYS A 160 -27.50 14.83 1.00
C LYS A 160 -28.93 15.21 1.38
N ASN A 161 -29.86 14.25 1.37
CA ASN A 161 -31.27 14.46 1.67
C ASN A 161 -31.59 14.21 3.14
N GLY A 162 -30.63 13.87 3.98
CA GLY A 162 -30.80 13.55 5.38
C GLY A 162 -31.26 12.10 5.66
N GLU A 163 -31.23 11.22 4.66
CA GLU A 163 -31.61 9.81 4.78
C GLU A 163 -30.42 8.99 5.28
N LYS A 164 -30.67 8.04 6.18
CA LYS A 164 -29.65 7.06 6.59
C LYS A 164 -29.46 6.01 5.50
N ILE A 165 -28.25 5.87 5.04
CA ILE A 165 -27.83 4.93 4.01
C ILE A 165 -26.92 3.88 4.64
N ASP A 166 -27.26 2.62 4.41
CA ASP A 166 -26.50 1.48 4.89
C ASP A 166 -26.59 0.29 3.90
N ARG A 167 -26.13 -0.87 4.34
CA ARG A 167 -26.11 -2.10 3.53
C ARG A 167 -27.49 -2.55 3.06
N SER A 168 -28.57 -2.19 3.75
CA SER A 168 -29.93 -2.63 3.44
C SER A 168 -30.61 -1.81 2.34
N ASN A 169 -30.15 -0.58 2.11
CA ASN A 169 -30.80 0.36 1.18
C ASN A 169 -29.87 1.00 0.14
N SER A 170 -28.58 0.63 0.12
CA SER A 170 -27.61 1.09 -0.87
C SER A 170 -27.11 -0.04 -1.75
N SER A 171 -27.20 0.09 -3.06
CA SER A 171 -26.65 -0.89 -4.03
C SER A 171 -25.12 -1.01 -3.98
N GLN A 172 -24.41 0.05 -3.58
CA GLN A 172 -22.96 0.04 -3.41
C GLN A 172 -22.59 -0.61 -2.06
N LEU A 173 -23.16 -0.15 -0.93
CA LEU A 173 -22.91 -0.75 0.38
C LEU A 173 -23.41 -2.19 0.50
N ALA A 174 -24.39 -2.62 -0.31
CA ALA A 174 -24.76 -4.04 -0.40
C ALA A 174 -23.58 -4.93 -0.84
N LYS A 175 -22.66 -4.40 -1.66
CA LYS A 175 -21.48 -5.12 -2.18
C LYS A 175 -20.28 -5.07 -1.23
N GLY A 176 -20.14 -4.00 -0.44
CA GLY A 176 -19.00 -3.82 0.45
C GLY A 176 -18.99 -2.45 1.13
N ALA A 177 -18.10 -2.28 2.10
CA ALA A 177 -17.84 -0.99 2.73
C ALA A 177 -17.09 -0.04 1.78
N LEU A 178 -17.16 1.27 2.03
CA LEU A 178 -16.46 2.28 1.22
C LEU A 178 -15.06 2.51 1.79
N PRO A 179 -13.98 2.14 1.10
CA PRO A 179 -12.62 2.25 1.61
C PRO A 179 -12.06 3.67 1.39
N LEU A 180 -12.50 4.63 2.21
CA LEU A 180 -12.09 6.04 2.13
C LEU A 180 -10.68 6.25 2.71
N LYS A 181 -9.70 5.49 2.22
CA LYS A 181 -8.32 5.50 2.72
C LYS A 181 -7.66 6.87 2.56
N TYR A 182 -7.75 7.43 1.36
CA TYR A 182 -7.37 8.82 1.13
C TYR A 182 -8.46 9.70 1.71
N GLY A 183 -8.13 10.46 2.75
CA GLY A 183 -9.07 11.30 3.45
C GLY A 183 -9.73 12.36 2.55
N MET A 184 -10.57 13.18 3.16
CA MET A 184 -11.18 14.32 2.47
C MET A 184 -10.15 15.44 2.34
N ASP A 185 -9.77 15.79 1.12
CA ASP A 185 -8.98 17.00 0.87
C ASP A 185 -9.89 18.24 1.02
N PRO A 186 -9.64 19.13 1.99
CA PRO A 186 -10.45 20.32 2.20
C PRO A 186 -10.42 21.27 0.98
N ASP A 187 -9.38 21.20 0.18
CA ASP A 187 -9.18 22.02 -1.02
C ASP A 187 -9.64 21.31 -2.30
N MET A 188 -10.25 20.14 -2.19
CA MET A 188 -10.73 19.37 -3.34
C MET A 188 -11.71 20.19 -4.18
N LYS A 189 -11.59 20.00 -5.50
CA LYS A 189 -12.46 20.64 -6.48
C LYS A 189 -12.79 19.65 -7.59
N ASP A 190 -14.08 19.48 -7.90
CA ASP A 190 -14.56 18.58 -8.97
C ASP A 190 -14.00 17.14 -8.88
N GLY A 191 -13.86 16.61 -7.65
CA GLY A 191 -13.27 15.30 -7.39
C GLY A 191 -11.73 15.26 -7.40
N GLN A 192 -11.08 16.39 -7.71
CA GLN A 192 -9.64 16.52 -7.82
C GLN A 192 -9.03 16.83 -6.47
N SER A 193 -8.36 15.85 -5.89
CA SER A 193 -7.61 16.01 -4.64
C SER A 193 -6.12 16.26 -4.91
N GLY A 194 -5.52 17.10 -4.09
CA GLY A 194 -4.07 17.32 -4.08
C GLY A 194 -3.32 16.40 -3.11
N ILE A 195 -3.98 15.41 -2.52
CA ILE A 195 -3.31 14.39 -1.70
C ILE A 195 -2.54 13.46 -2.63
N ASP A 196 -1.25 13.27 -2.36
CA ASP A 196 -0.37 12.44 -3.19
C ASP A 196 -0.79 10.96 -3.20
N VAL A 197 -0.67 10.29 -4.35
CA VAL A 197 -0.91 8.84 -4.44
C VAL A 197 0.35 8.11 -4.01
N VAL A 198 0.26 7.35 -2.94
CA VAL A 198 1.36 6.55 -2.40
C VAL A 198 1.59 5.32 -3.29
N ILE A 199 2.84 5.12 -3.73
CA ILE A 199 3.27 3.96 -4.53
C ILE A 199 4.01 2.96 -3.65
N TYR A 200 5.03 3.43 -2.90
CA TYR A 200 5.79 2.63 -1.95
C TYR A 200 5.95 3.36 -0.64
N ARG A 201 5.88 2.62 0.46
CA ARG A 201 6.05 3.18 1.81
C ARG A 201 6.73 2.19 2.75
N TYR A 202 7.24 2.70 3.85
CA TYR A 202 8.13 1.98 4.74
C TYR A 202 7.49 0.74 5.39
N ALA A 203 6.18 0.72 5.64
CA ALA A 203 5.50 -0.48 6.12
C ALA A 203 5.65 -1.67 5.13
N ASP A 204 5.73 -1.41 3.83
CA ASP A 204 5.95 -2.46 2.83
C ASP A 204 7.37 -3.04 2.92
N VAL A 205 8.37 -2.24 3.32
CA VAL A 205 9.72 -2.74 3.61
C VAL A 205 9.67 -3.73 4.78
N LEU A 206 9.00 -3.36 5.88
CA LEU A 206 8.92 -4.19 7.09
C LEU A 206 8.24 -5.54 6.81
N LEU A 207 7.07 -5.51 6.17
CA LEU A 207 6.30 -6.73 5.89
C LEU A 207 6.97 -7.59 4.79
N THR A 208 7.64 -6.97 3.82
CA THR A 208 8.41 -7.71 2.81
C THR A 208 9.66 -8.35 3.41
N LEU A 209 10.38 -7.67 4.31
CA LEU A 209 11.52 -8.25 5.01
C LEU A 209 11.09 -9.44 5.87
N ALA A 210 9.98 -9.31 6.61
CA ALA A 210 9.44 -10.42 7.40
C ALA A 210 9.12 -11.65 6.53
N GLU A 211 8.52 -11.43 5.34
CA GLU A 211 8.24 -12.49 4.37
C GLU A 211 9.54 -13.14 3.86
N CYS A 212 10.54 -12.34 3.48
CA CYS A 212 11.81 -12.86 2.98
C CYS A 212 12.53 -13.72 4.02
N ILE A 213 12.65 -13.24 5.26
CA ILE A 213 13.26 -13.98 6.36
C ILE A 213 12.55 -15.33 6.56
N ASN A 214 11.22 -15.32 6.64
CA ASN A 214 10.45 -16.55 6.84
C ASN A 214 10.63 -17.56 5.69
N ARG A 215 10.67 -17.08 4.45
CA ARG A 215 10.87 -17.95 3.28
C ARG A 215 12.28 -18.53 3.19
N ASN A 216 13.29 -17.75 3.56
CA ASN A 216 14.69 -18.18 3.54
C ASN A 216 15.00 -19.15 4.68
N GLU A 217 14.48 -18.90 5.90
CA GLU A 217 14.70 -19.74 7.09
C GLU A 217 13.74 -20.94 7.17
N GLY A 218 12.62 -20.91 6.44
CA GLY A 218 11.57 -21.92 6.48
C GLY A 218 10.73 -21.90 7.76
N SER A 219 10.97 -20.96 8.67
CA SER A 219 10.24 -20.76 9.92
C SER A 219 10.29 -19.33 10.40
N PRO A 220 9.28 -18.85 11.17
CA PRO A 220 9.26 -17.49 11.68
C PRO A 220 10.37 -17.29 12.71
N THR A 221 11.18 -16.25 12.53
CA THR A 221 12.19 -15.80 13.50
C THR A 221 11.62 -14.71 14.39
N THR A 222 12.23 -14.48 15.55
CA THR A 222 11.86 -13.37 16.45
C THR A 222 11.93 -12.02 15.72
N GLU A 223 12.93 -11.84 14.84
CA GLU A 223 13.05 -10.64 14.03
C GLU A 223 11.86 -10.48 13.09
N ALA A 224 11.52 -11.51 12.30
CA ALA A 224 10.42 -11.47 11.34
C ALA A 224 9.08 -11.20 12.03
N ILE A 225 8.80 -11.85 13.16
CA ILE A 225 7.61 -11.62 13.99
C ILE A 225 7.59 -10.17 14.49
N GLY A 226 8.71 -9.66 14.98
CA GLY A 226 8.83 -8.29 15.47
C GLY A 226 8.53 -7.24 14.39
N LEU A 227 8.92 -7.48 13.13
CA LEU A 227 8.63 -6.58 12.00
C LEU A 227 7.14 -6.49 11.72
N VAL A 228 6.42 -7.62 11.72
CA VAL A 228 4.95 -7.64 11.55
C VAL A 228 4.27 -6.97 12.74
N ASN A 229 4.71 -7.27 13.97
CA ASN A 229 4.13 -6.71 15.18
C ASN A 229 4.29 -5.19 15.28
N ARG A 230 5.32 -4.60 14.68
CA ARG A 230 5.45 -3.14 14.58
C ARG A 230 4.30 -2.52 13.78
N VAL A 231 3.91 -3.14 12.67
CA VAL A 231 2.79 -2.68 11.83
C VAL A 231 1.46 -2.88 12.57
N ARG A 232 1.26 -4.03 13.20
CA ARG A 232 0.07 -4.32 14.01
C ARG A 232 -0.10 -3.35 15.18
N LYS A 233 0.97 -3.09 15.91
CA LYS A 233 0.97 -2.12 17.02
C LYS A 233 0.55 -0.72 16.57
N ARG A 234 1.05 -0.27 15.40
CA ARG A 234 0.64 1.00 14.81
C ARG A 234 -0.86 1.01 14.48
N ALA A 235 -1.41 -0.14 14.04
CA ALA A 235 -2.85 -0.32 13.79
C ALA A 235 -3.69 -0.46 15.08
N GLY A 236 -3.07 -0.40 16.26
CA GLY A 236 -3.76 -0.54 17.56
C GLY A 236 -4.05 -1.98 17.96
N LEU A 237 -3.43 -2.96 17.30
CA LEU A 237 -3.67 -4.38 17.48
C LEU A 237 -2.64 -5.04 18.41
N SER A 238 -3.03 -6.17 18.99
CA SER A 238 -2.14 -7.06 19.71
C SER A 238 -1.08 -7.66 18.79
N GLU A 239 0.00 -8.17 19.37
CA GLU A 239 1.00 -8.96 18.65
C GLU A 239 0.37 -10.24 18.09
N LEU A 240 1.02 -10.84 17.08
CA LEU A 240 0.64 -12.15 16.56
C LEU A 240 0.63 -13.20 17.67
N ASP A 241 -0.35 -14.10 17.62
CA ASP A 241 -0.49 -15.19 18.58
C ASP A 241 0.38 -16.41 18.22
N ASP A 242 0.41 -17.40 19.13
CA ASP A 242 1.18 -18.62 18.95
C ASP A 242 0.72 -19.44 17.74
N ALA A 243 -0.57 -19.39 17.37
CA ALA A 243 -1.09 -20.13 16.22
C ALA A 243 -0.60 -19.49 14.91
N GLN A 244 -0.56 -18.16 14.83
CA GLN A 244 -0.08 -17.40 13.67
C GLN A 244 1.43 -17.53 13.46
N THR A 245 2.17 -17.91 14.49
CA THR A 245 3.64 -18.03 14.48
C THR A 245 4.10 -19.49 14.62
N ALA A 246 3.19 -20.48 14.63
CA ALA A 246 3.48 -21.89 14.88
C ALA A 246 4.35 -22.56 13.79
N SER A 247 4.30 -22.04 12.56
CA SER A 247 5.06 -22.57 11.42
C SER A 247 5.32 -21.48 10.38
N GLY A 248 6.26 -21.74 9.46
CA GLY A 248 6.51 -20.83 8.34
C GLY A 248 5.27 -20.63 7.45
N GLU A 249 4.42 -21.65 7.30
CA GLU A 249 3.17 -21.54 6.55
C GLU A 249 2.14 -20.67 7.29
N ALA A 250 1.90 -20.92 8.58
CA ALA A 250 0.99 -20.12 9.40
C ALA A 250 1.41 -18.65 9.43
N PHE A 251 2.71 -18.38 9.54
CA PHE A 251 3.24 -17.03 9.53
C PHE A 251 3.13 -16.35 8.15
N ASN A 252 3.29 -17.10 7.05
CA ASN A 252 3.02 -16.59 5.71
C ASN A 252 1.55 -16.18 5.52
N GLU A 253 0.60 -16.97 6.04
CA GLU A 253 -0.83 -16.59 6.02
C GLU A 253 -1.08 -15.32 6.85
N ALA A 254 -0.46 -15.21 8.03
CA ALA A 254 -0.55 -14.02 8.87
C ALA A 254 0.04 -12.77 8.15
N ILE A 255 1.20 -12.90 7.49
CA ILE A 255 1.79 -11.83 6.67
C ILE A 255 0.85 -11.44 5.53
N LEU A 256 0.31 -12.40 4.78
CA LEU A 256 -0.58 -12.13 3.66
C LEU A 256 -1.85 -11.39 4.10
N LEU A 257 -2.41 -11.77 5.25
CA LEU A 257 -3.57 -11.11 5.85
C LEU A 257 -3.22 -9.68 6.27
N GLU A 258 -2.12 -9.51 7.03
CA GLU A 258 -1.66 -8.21 7.50
C GLU A 258 -1.34 -7.26 6.32
N ARG A 259 -0.70 -7.76 5.25
CA ARG A 259 -0.49 -7.00 4.02
C ARG A 259 -1.80 -6.59 3.35
N GLY A 260 -2.81 -7.46 3.38
CA GLY A 260 -4.15 -7.12 2.89
C GLY A 260 -4.78 -5.96 3.65
N HIS A 261 -4.75 -6.02 4.98
CA HIS A 261 -5.26 -4.98 5.88
C HIS A 261 -4.47 -3.66 5.76
N GLU A 262 -3.17 -3.77 5.61
CA GLU A 262 -2.27 -2.63 5.54
C GLU A 262 -2.37 -1.87 4.21
N PHE A 263 -2.45 -2.61 3.09
CA PHE A 263 -2.31 -2.05 1.74
C PHE A 263 -3.60 -2.06 0.91
N TYR A 264 -4.79 -2.17 1.55
CA TYR A 264 -6.03 -2.03 0.77
C TYR A 264 -6.01 -0.69 0.01
N LEU A 265 -6.55 -0.69 -1.19
CA LEU A 265 -6.58 0.46 -2.11
C LEU A 265 -5.18 1.02 -2.53
N GLU A 266 -4.09 0.26 -2.33
CA GLU A 266 -2.74 0.64 -2.80
C GLU A 266 -2.26 -0.22 -3.99
N GLY A 267 -3.11 -1.07 -4.54
CA GLY A 267 -2.83 -1.86 -5.75
C GLY A 267 -1.93 -3.09 -5.55
N LEU A 268 -1.58 -3.45 -4.30
CA LEU A 268 -0.63 -4.55 -4.02
C LEU A 268 -1.29 -5.93 -3.90
N ARG A 269 -2.58 -6.02 -3.57
CA ARG A 269 -3.25 -7.28 -3.20
C ARG A 269 -3.13 -8.37 -4.27
N ARG A 270 -3.33 -8.02 -5.55
CA ARG A 270 -3.25 -9.00 -6.64
C ARG A 270 -1.88 -9.64 -6.74
N GLN A 271 -0.81 -8.85 -6.65
CA GLN A 271 0.58 -9.34 -6.69
C GLN A 271 0.88 -10.24 -5.49
N ASP A 272 0.42 -9.85 -4.30
CA ASP A 272 0.56 -10.64 -3.09
C ASP A 272 -0.14 -11.99 -3.24
N LEU A 273 -1.41 -12.01 -3.65
CA LEU A 273 -2.16 -13.25 -3.86
C LEU A 273 -1.50 -14.20 -4.88
N ILE A 274 -0.97 -13.66 -5.98
CA ILE A 274 -0.23 -14.46 -6.99
C ILE A 274 1.02 -15.06 -6.35
N ARG A 275 1.81 -14.28 -5.62
CA ARG A 275 3.07 -14.73 -5.00
C ARG A 275 2.84 -15.78 -3.91
N PHE A 276 1.73 -15.68 -3.19
CA PHE A 276 1.33 -16.67 -2.17
C PHE A 276 0.52 -17.85 -2.73
N GLY A 277 0.28 -17.91 -4.06
CA GLY A 277 -0.47 -18.99 -4.70
C GLY A 277 -1.99 -18.97 -4.44
N LYS A 278 -2.53 -17.85 -3.95
CA LYS A 278 -3.94 -17.70 -3.52
C LYS A 278 -4.82 -16.92 -4.53
N TYR A 279 -4.33 -16.62 -5.72
CA TYR A 279 -5.05 -15.75 -6.66
C TYR A 279 -6.23 -16.42 -7.38
N VAL A 280 -6.23 -17.76 -7.48
CA VAL A 280 -7.20 -18.57 -8.22
C VAL A 280 -8.05 -19.47 -7.31
N GLU A 281 -7.90 -19.36 -6.00
CA GLU A 281 -8.68 -20.11 -5.01
C GLU A 281 -10.03 -19.46 -4.73
#